data_4e24162a7a229c55c3ff9e43f4171c3b
#
_entry.id   4e24162a7a229c55c3ff9e43f4171c3b
#
_cell.length_a   1.000
_cell.length_b   1.000
_cell.length_c   1.000
_cell.angle_alpha   90.00
_cell.angle_beta   90.00
_cell.angle_gamma   90.00
#
_symmetry.space_group_name_H-M   'P 1'
#
loop_
_entity.id
_entity.type
_entity.pdbx_description
1 polymer ?
#
loop_
_entity_poly.entity_id
_entity_poly.type
_entity_poly.pdbx_seq_one_letter_code
_entity_poly.pdbx_strand_id
1 'polypeptide(L)'
;MHNSSDMTPSTSVPTDYRGVWVRTLLQTPPAFGDGVPQADTTTWARWLQTSLWHADLRVPAAAMVARPGVPLESMPPEQLAALSHQTAFAGCTRVDAHPEGERCAWLRRSDYHPPGRHPDAAWMLFDAPDRVIRIDLHIEATEVWQRLPDSVGAYRCLAGLDAAGQDDGRRLMQAGAHLALVRGRQRPWPRGMRPGDSLLDVLLNQPEAALAWLDHEVSFGRLDGTQWRVERSTLPQREGPRGECTLRRDGDAAEVTLDGQTSLWRVLEWTDDAGPCPPSRPPSAPSAPSA
;
A
#
# COMPACT_ATOMS: atom_id res chain seq x y z
N MET A 1 6.61 -16.57 -21.04
CA MET A 1 7.20 -15.25 -21.28
C MET A 1 6.06 -14.34 -21.67
N HIS A 2 5.38 -13.72 -20.72
CA HIS A 2 4.47 -12.61 -21.00
C HIS A 2 5.14 -11.38 -20.46
N ASN A 3 5.60 -10.57 -21.37
CA ASN A 3 6.07 -9.23 -21.16
C ASN A 3 4.86 -8.42 -20.69
N SER A 4 4.63 -8.35 -19.39
CA SER A 4 3.73 -7.35 -18.81
C SER A 4 4.45 -6.02 -18.96
N SER A 5 4.34 -5.48 -20.17
CA SER A 5 4.82 -4.16 -20.54
C SER A 5 4.35 -3.15 -19.47
N ASP A 6 5.29 -2.49 -19.01
CA ASP A 6 5.53 -1.33 -18.17
C ASP A 6 4.57 -0.15 -18.44
N MET A 7 3.26 -0.41 -18.44
CA MET A 7 2.26 0.64 -18.65
C MET A 7 1.98 1.34 -17.31
N THR A 8 2.75 2.39 -17.04
CA THR A 8 2.30 3.42 -16.10
C THR A 8 1.01 4.02 -16.67
N PRO A 9 -0.08 4.10 -15.89
CA PRO A 9 -1.29 4.77 -16.34
C PRO A 9 -0.95 6.18 -16.82
N SER A 10 -1.45 6.56 -17.97
CA SER A 10 -1.21 7.89 -18.54
C SER A 10 -2.04 8.99 -17.87
N THR A 11 -2.96 8.62 -16.97
CA THR A 11 -3.93 9.53 -16.37
C THR A 11 -3.82 9.49 -14.85
N SER A 12 -3.67 10.66 -14.24
CA SER A 12 -3.71 10.81 -12.78
C SER A 12 -5.06 10.39 -12.21
N VAL A 13 -5.05 9.79 -11.03
CA VAL A 13 -6.29 9.55 -10.27
C VAL A 13 -6.95 10.89 -9.91
N PRO A 14 -8.28 10.94 -9.74
CA PRO A 14 -8.97 12.11 -9.21
C PRO A 14 -8.36 12.57 -7.87
N THR A 15 -8.46 13.87 -7.60
CA THR A 15 -7.89 14.46 -6.38
C THR A 15 -8.48 13.88 -5.10
N ASP A 16 -9.73 13.45 -5.15
CA ASP A 16 -10.45 12.87 -4.02
C ASP A 16 -9.84 11.55 -3.52
N TYR A 17 -9.10 10.84 -4.39
CA TYR A 17 -8.39 9.62 -4.01
C TYR A 17 -7.11 9.89 -3.23
N ARG A 18 -6.49 11.07 -3.41
CA ARG A 18 -5.14 11.35 -2.91
C ARG A 18 -5.12 11.55 -1.40
N GLY A 19 -4.06 11.07 -0.77
CA GLY A 19 -3.86 11.16 0.67
C GLY A 19 -3.52 9.82 1.30
N VAL A 20 -3.64 9.75 2.62
CA VAL A 20 -3.54 8.50 3.38
C VAL A 20 -4.90 8.14 3.96
N TRP A 21 -5.32 6.93 3.69
CA TRP A 21 -6.59 6.37 4.07
C TRP A 21 -6.41 5.30 5.15
N VAL A 22 -7.28 5.31 6.14
CA VAL A 22 -7.36 4.34 7.24
C VAL A 22 -8.58 3.48 7.01
N ARG A 23 -8.43 2.15 6.96
CA ARG A 23 -9.58 1.27 6.97
C ARG A 23 -10.20 1.22 8.35
N THR A 24 -11.46 1.60 8.46
CA THR A 24 -12.22 1.59 9.70
C THR A 24 -13.10 0.35 9.83
N LEU A 25 -13.43 -0.29 8.70
CA LEU A 25 -14.26 -1.49 8.66
C LEU A 25 -13.92 -2.34 7.44
N LEU A 26 -13.84 -3.64 7.61
CA LEU A 26 -13.98 -4.65 6.56
C LEU A 26 -15.18 -5.52 6.91
N GLN A 27 -16.08 -5.70 5.96
CA GLN A 27 -17.18 -6.67 6.04
C GLN A 27 -16.98 -7.74 4.97
N THR A 28 -17.13 -8.99 5.36
CA THR A 28 -17.13 -10.16 4.48
C THR A 28 -18.35 -11.02 4.75
N PRO A 29 -18.76 -11.89 3.81
CA PRO A 29 -19.81 -12.86 4.04
C PRO A 29 -19.56 -13.70 5.29
N PRO A 30 -20.60 -14.33 5.83
CA PRO A 30 -20.43 -15.33 6.87
C PRO A 30 -19.47 -16.43 6.43
N ALA A 31 -18.67 -16.95 7.35
CA ALA A 31 -17.76 -18.06 7.07
C ALA A 31 -18.52 -19.34 6.67
N PHE A 32 -19.78 -19.52 7.14
CA PHE A 32 -20.63 -20.67 6.85
C PHE A 32 -22.12 -20.26 6.75
N GLY A 33 -22.76 -20.65 5.66
CA GLY A 33 -24.22 -20.59 5.46
C GLY A 33 -24.84 -19.20 5.67
N ASP A 34 -26.06 -19.16 6.23
CA ASP A 34 -26.84 -17.94 6.49
C ASP A 34 -26.44 -17.22 7.78
N GLY A 35 -25.19 -17.35 8.21
CA GLY A 35 -24.66 -16.71 9.42
C GLY A 35 -24.59 -15.18 9.35
N VAL A 36 -24.07 -14.57 10.42
CA VAL A 36 -23.82 -13.11 10.48
C VAL A 36 -22.56 -12.78 9.67
N PRO A 37 -22.57 -11.72 8.84
CA PRO A 37 -21.38 -11.23 8.17
C PRO A 37 -20.25 -10.95 9.18
N GLN A 38 -19.02 -11.25 8.79
CA GLN A 38 -17.86 -10.98 9.61
C GLN A 38 -17.46 -9.51 9.47
N ALA A 39 -17.10 -8.89 10.57
CA ALA A 39 -16.63 -7.52 10.61
C ALA A 39 -15.25 -7.47 11.26
N ASP A 40 -14.28 -6.82 10.59
CA ASP A 40 -12.96 -6.54 11.12
C ASP A 40 -12.76 -5.02 11.25
N THR A 41 -12.53 -4.58 12.48
CA THR A 41 -12.17 -3.20 12.83
C THR A 41 -10.84 -3.13 13.57
N THR A 42 -10.11 -4.25 13.67
CA THR A 42 -8.90 -4.41 14.48
C THR A 42 -7.61 -4.41 13.67
N THR A 43 -7.68 -4.79 12.40
CA THR A 43 -6.54 -4.74 11.51
C THR A 43 -6.07 -3.30 11.34
N TRP A 44 -4.79 -3.04 11.64
CA TRP A 44 -4.17 -1.77 11.26
C TRP A 44 -4.00 -1.75 9.74
N ALA A 45 -4.68 -0.85 9.06
CA ALA A 45 -4.62 -0.76 7.60
C ALA A 45 -4.46 0.69 7.16
N ARG A 46 -3.52 0.92 6.25
CA ARG A 46 -3.23 2.21 5.61
C ARG A 46 -3.06 2.04 4.11
N TRP A 47 -3.66 2.94 3.37
CA TRP A 47 -3.46 3.10 1.94
C TRP A 47 -3.02 4.53 1.67
N LEU A 48 -1.82 4.72 1.11
CA LEU A 48 -1.31 5.99 0.62
C LEU A 48 -1.51 6.06 -0.88
N GLN A 49 -2.08 7.15 -1.36
CA GLN A 49 -2.31 7.42 -2.78
C GLN A 49 -1.74 8.78 -3.15
N THR A 50 -0.84 8.82 -4.12
CA THR A 50 -0.40 10.03 -4.82
C THR A 50 -1.22 10.24 -6.09
N SER A 51 -0.74 10.96 -7.11
CA SER A 51 -1.51 11.12 -8.35
C SER A 51 -1.53 9.86 -9.23
N LEU A 52 -0.53 8.99 -9.12
CA LEU A 52 -0.42 7.74 -9.91
C LEU A 52 -0.11 6.53 -9.04
N TRP A 53 0.71 6.72 -7.99
CA TRP A 53 1.28 5.62 -7.21
C TRP A 53 0.51 5.38 -5.92
N HIS A 54 0.48 4.13 -5.51
CA HIS A 54 -0.07 3.73 -4.21
C HIS A 54 0.91 2.84 -3.44
N ALA A 55 0.75 2.84 -2.12
CA ALA A 55 1.22 1.81 -1.20
C ALA A 55 0.08 1.43 -0.27
N ASP A 56 -0.03 0.15 0.05
CA ASP A 56 -1.02 -0.39 0.99
C ASP A 56 -0.29 -1.30 1.99
N LEU A 57 -0.64 -1.20 3.26
CA LEU A 57 -0.16 -2.09 4.32
C LEU A 57 -1.31 -2.40 5.27
N ARG A 58 -1.51 -3.69 5.52
CA ARG A 58 -2.53 -4.21 6.42
C ARG A 58 -1.89 -5.21 7.39
N VAL A 59 -1.89 -4.89 8.67
CA VAL A 59 -1.31 -5.70 9.73
C VAL A 59 -2.45 -6.17 10.64
N PRO A 60 -2.93 -7.41 10.50
CA PRO A 60 -3.95 -7.95 11.39
C PRO A 60 -3.40 -8.14 12.80
N ALA A 61 -4.29 -8.14 13.79
CA ALA A 61 -3.91 -8.29 15.20
C ALA A 61 -3.05 -9.55 15.45
N ALA A 62 -3.32 -10.64 14.74
CA ALA A 62 -2.54 -11.87 14.81
C ALA A 62 -1.08 -11.72 14.34
N ALA A 63 -0.79 -10.76 13.47
CA ALA A 63 0.56 -10.46 13.00
C ALA A 63 1.29 -9.41 13.86
N MET A 64 0.60 -8.75 14.79
CA MET A 64 1.19 -7.78 15.73
C MET A 64 1.91 -8.44 16.91
N VAL A 65 2.21 -9.72 16.83
CA VAL A 65 2.90 -10.51 17.89
C VAL A 65 4.37 -10.18 18.00
N ALA A 66 4.97 -9.67 16.94
CA ALA A 66 6.37 -9.24 16.95
C ALA A 66 6.49 -7.87 17.64
N ARG A 67 7.47 -7.74 18.53
CA ARG A 67 7.77 -6.47 19.19
C ARG A 67 8.47 -5.52 18.20
N PRO A 68 8.18 -4.23 18.23
CA PRO A 68 8.94 -3.25 17.47
C PRO A 68 10.45 -3.37 17.72
N GLY A 69 11.26 -3.25 16.68
CA GLY A 69 12.72 -3.31 16.77
C GLY A 69 13.32 -4.72 16.81
N VAL A 70 12.53 -5.79 16.88
CA VAL A 70 13.05 -7.16 16.87
C VAL A 70 13.33 -7.59 15.43
N PRO A 71 14.59 -7.96 15.07
CA PRO A 71 14.91 -8.41 13.72
C PRO A 71 14.33 -9.80 13.45
N LEU A 72 14.03 -10.09 12.18
CA LEU A 72 13.41 -11.35 11.74
C LEU A 72 14.22 -12.57 12.20
N GLU A 73 15.55 -12.47 12.18
CA GLU A 73 16.48 -13.54 12.57
C GLU A 73 16.35 -13.96 14.03
N SER A 74 15.80 -13.08 14.86
CA SER A 74 15.58 -13.33 16.30
C SER A 74 14.18 -13.82 16.61
N MET A 75 13.31 -13.97 15.61
CA MET A 75 11.93 -14.39 15.81
C MET A 75 11.80 -15.91 15.76
N PRO A 76 11.00 -16.51 16.66
CA PRO A 76 10.69 -17.92 16.58
C PRO A 76 9.78 -18.22 15.37
N PRO A 77 9.76 -19.47 14.86
CA PRO A 77 9.03 -19.84 13.65
C PRO A 77 7.54 -19.47 13.65
N GLU A 78 6.86 -19.55 14.78
CA GLU A 78 5.45 -19.16 14.91
C GLU A 78 5.22 -17.66 14.72
N GLN A 79 6.16 -16.82 15.11
CA GLN A 79 6.08 -15.37 14.84
C GLN A 79 6.37 -15.08 13.38
N LEU A 80 7.34 -15.75 12.76
CA LEU A 80 7.59 -15.63 11.32
C LEU A 80 6.37 -16.07 10.51
N ALA A 81 5.72 -17.18 10.91
CA ALA A 81 4.48 -17.63 10.29
C ALA A 81 3.34 -16.59 10.46
N ALA A 82 3.21 -15.96 11.64
CA ALA A 82 2.22 -14.92 11.87
C ALA A 82 2.41 -13.69 10.98
N LEU A 83 3.66 -13.33 10.64
CA LEU A 83 3.94 -12.24 9.70
C LEU A 83 3.39 -12.51 8.29
N SER A 84 3.23 -13.77 7.88
CA SER A 84 2.65 -14.12 6.58
C SER A 84 1.19 -13.70 6.41
N HIS A 85 0.50 -13.35 7.49
CA HIS A 85 -0.88 -12.85 7.45
C HIS A 85 -0.98 -11.34 7.15
N GLN A 86 0.13 -10.62 7.13
CA GLN A 86 0.15 -9.23 6.69
C GLN A 86 -0.16 -9.16 5.19
N THR A 87 -0.76 -8.06 4.75
CA THR A 87 -0.91 -7.75 3.32
C THR A 87 -0.21 -6.44 3.05
N ALA A 88 0.67 -6.42 2.05
CA ALA A 88 1.34 -5.19 1.65
C ALA A 88 1.66 -5.22 0.16
N PHE A 89 1.41 -4.10 -0.51
CA PHE A 89 1.70 -3.96 -1.93
C PHE A 89 1.87 -2.50 -2.32
N ALA A 90 2.50 -2.29 -3.46
CA ALA A 90 2.65 -0.97 -4.05
C ALA A 90 2.62 -1.05 -5.58
N GLY A 91 2.24 0.04 -6.23
CA GLY A 91 2.17 0.11 -7.68
C GLY A 91 1.47 1.36 -8.17
N CYS A 92 0.82 1.26 -9.33
CA CYS A 92 0.05 2.35 -9.91
C CYS A 92 -1.44 2.12 -9.77
N THR A 93 -2.19 3.20 -9.64
CA THR A 93 -3.66 3.17 -9.58
C THR A 93 -4.24 3.68 -10.88
N ARG A 94 -5.26 2.99 -11.37
CA ARG A 94 -6.09 3.43 -12.49
C ARG A 94 -7.53 3.57 -12.02
N VAL A 95 -8.16 4.68 -12.37
CA VAL A 95 -9.57 4.94 -12.12
C VAL A 95 -10.26 5.13 -13.45
N ASP A 96 -11.27 4.30 -13.71
CA ASP A 96 -12.07 4.34 -14.91
C ASP A 96 -13.51 4.78 -14.54
N ALA A 97 -14.04 5.76 -15.26
CA ALA A 97 -15.44 6.12 -15.14
C ALA A 97 -16.32 5.02 -15.74
N HIS A 98 -17.42 4.70 -15.07
CA HIS A 98 -18.41 3.72 -15.51
C HIS A 98 -19.82 4.28 -15.25
N PRO A 99 -20.86 3.88 -16.01
CA PRO A 99 -22.24 4.35 -15.77
C PRO A 99 -22.74 4.10 -14.33
N GLU A 100 -22.25 3.05 -13.67
CA GLU A 100 -22.63 2.68 -12.30
C GLU A 100 -21.74 3.30 -11.21
N GLY A 101 -20.71 4.08 -11.58
CA GLY A 101 -19.81 4.71 -10.62
C GLY A 101 -18.36 4.76 -11.10
N GLU A 102 -17.43 4.83 -10.17
CA GLU A 102 -15.99 4.79 -10.47
C GLU A 102 -15.42 3.42 -10.14
N ARG A 103 -14.69 2.85 -11.11
CA ARG A 103 -13.95 1.61 -10.93
C ARG A 103 -12.48 1.93 -10.72
N CYS A 104 -11.95 1.53 -9.56
CA CYS A 104 -10.54 1.65 -9.24
C CYS A 104 -9.84 0.30 -9.40
N ALA A 105 -8.63 0.30 -9.99
CA ALA A 105 -7.78 -0.87 -10.11
C ALA A 105 -6.38 -0.57 -9.59
N TRP A 106 -5.86 -1.42 -8.72
CA TRP A 106 -4.52 -1.35 -8.16
C TRP A 106 -3.57 -2.26 -8.94
N LEU A 107 -2.76 -1.66 -9.80
CA LEU A 107 -1.77 -2.35 -10.63
C LEU A 107 -0.51 -2.58 -9.80
N ARG A 108 -0.46 -3.71 -9.09
CA ARG A 108 0.61 -4.04 -8.15
C ARG A 108 1.92 -4.31 -8.89
N ARG A 109 2.99 -3.62 -8.52
CA ARG A 109 4.36 -3.79 -9.02
C ARG A 109 5.28 -4.43 -7.99
N SER A 110 4.95 -4.28 -6.73
CA SER A 110 5.60 -4.91 -5.58
C SER A 110 4.52 -5.49 -4.70
N ASP A 111 4.64 -6.76 -4.32
CA ASP A 111 3.65 -7.46 -3.52
C ASP A 111 4.32 -8.35 -2.48
N TYR A 112 3.83 -8.27 -1.24
CA TYR A 112 4.27 -9.12 -0.14
C TYR A 112 3.86 -10.57 -0.32
N HIS A 113 2.73 -10.79 -0.97
CA HIS A 113 2.20 -12.11 -1.30
C HIS A 113 2.54 -12.56 -2.72
N PRO A 114 2.43 -13.86 -3.01
CA PRO A 114 2.36 -14.34 -4.39
C PRO A 114 1.21 -13.68 -5.16
N PRO A 115 1.28 -13.68 -6.51
CA PRO A 115 0.23 -13.09 -7.33
C PRO A 115 -1.17 -13.61 -6.97
N GLY A 116 -2.13 -12.71 -6.82
CA GLY A 116 -3.53 -13.05 -6.59
C GLY A 116 -4.19 -13.71 -7.80
N ARG A 117 -5.32 -14.40 -7.59
CA ARG A 117 -6.11 -15.04 -8.67
C ARG A 117 -6.80 -14.02 -9.57
N HIS A 118 -7.16 -12.89 -9.03
CA HIS A 118 -7.90 -11.82 -9.70
C HIS A 118 -7.15 -10.50 -9.61
N PRO A 119 -7.35 -9.60 -10.60
CA PRO A 119 -6.89 -8.21 -10.46
C PRO A 119 -7.49 -7.58 -9.20
N ASP A 120 -6.72 -6.75 -8.51
CA ASP A 120 -7.23 -5.97 -7.40
C ASP A 120 -8.02 -4.78 -7.95
N ALA A 121 -9.34 -4.87 -7.89
CA ALA A 121 -10.24 -3.84 -8.41
C ALA A 121 -11.53 -3.76 -7.59
N ALA A 122 -12.08 -2.54 -7.50
CA ALA A 122 -13.28 -2.28 -6.71
C ALA A 122 -14.10 -1.12 -7.28
N TRP A 123 -15.39 -1.10 -6.95
CA TRP A 123 -16.19 0.11 -7.01
C TRP A 123 -15.84 1.03 -5.85
N MET A 124 -15.78 2.33 -6.14
CA MET A 124 -15.45 3.36 -5.16
C MET A 124 -16.62 4.33 -5.02
N LEU A 125 -17.16 4.41 -3.82
CA LEU A 125 -18.29 5.27 -3.49
C LEU A 125 -17.85 6.29 -2.43
N PHE A 126 -17.63 7.53 -2.84
CA PHE A 126 -17.34 8.63 -1.92
C PHE A 126 -18.65 9.18 -1.36
N ASP A 127 -18.95 8.90 -0.10
CA ASP A 127 -20.13 9.43 0.61
C ASP A 127 -19.81 10.68 1.45
N ALA A 128 -18.51 11.00 1.59
CA ALA A 128 -17.99 12.26 2.10
C ALA A 128 -16.61 12.54 1.47
N PRO A 129 -16.11 13.80 1.52
CA PRO A 129 -14.81 14.15 0.95
C PRO A 129 -13.62 13.36 1.53
N ASP A 130 -13.78 12.87 2.74
CA ASP A 130 -12.78 12.14 3.51
C ASP A 130 -13.21 10.70 3.86
N ARG A 131 -14.29 10.20 3.24
CA ARG A 131 -14.81 8.86 3.47
C ARG A 131 -15.18 8.17 2.16
N VAL A 132 -14.66 6.95 1.98
CA VAL A 132 -14.94 6.13 0.81
C VAL A 132 -15.31 4.71 1.19
N ILE A 133 -16.30 4.16 0.49
CA ILE A 133 -16.71 2.76 0.56
C ILE A 133 -16.13 2.07 -0.67
N ARG A 134 -15.32 1.04 -0.45
CA ARG A 134 -14.76 0.17 -1.46
C ARG A 134 -15.56 -1.13 -1.50
N ILE A 135 -16.10 -1.48 -2.65
CA ILE A 135 -16.80 -2.76 -2.87
C ILE A 135 -15.97 -3.58 -3.85
N ASP A 136 -15.43 -4.70 -3.41
CA ASP A 136 -14.58 -5.55 -4.22
C ASP A 136 -15.35 -6.13 -5.42
N LEU A 137 -14.67 -6.27 -6.59
CA LEU A 137 -15.31 -6.76 -7.82
C LEU A 137 -15.29 -8.29 -7.95
N HIS A 138 -14.51 -8.99 -7.15
CA HIS A 138 -14.23 -10.41 -7.32
C HIS A 138 -14.60 -11.25 -6.10
N ILE A 139 -14.68 -10.62 -4.94
CA ILE A 139 -15.08 -11.25 -3.68
C ILE A 139 -16.16 -10.41 -3.02
N GLU A 140 -17.02 -11.04 -2.25
CA GLU A 140 -18.04 -10.33 -1.48
C GLU A 140 -17.41 -9.66 -0.26
N ALA A 141 -16.73 -8.54 -0.50
CA ALA A 141 -16.11 -7.76 0.56
C ALA A 141 -16.40 -6.27 0.37
N THR A 142 -16.71 -5.61 1.48
CA THR A 142 -16.91 -4.17 1.54
C THR A 142 -15.99 -3.59 2.60
N GLU A 143 -15.27 -2.54 2.24
CA GLU A 143 -14.37 -1.81 3.13
C GLU A 143 -14.80 -0.37 3.26
N VAL A 144 -14.70 0.19 4.47
CA VAL A 144 -14.88 1.61 4.73
C VAL A 144 -13.54 2.22 5.11
N TRP A 145 -13.20 3.29 4.40
CA TRP A 145 -11.93 3.99 4.57
C TRP A 145 -12.18 5.46 4.90
N GLN A 146 -11.39 6.00 5.84
CA GLN A 146 -11.40 7.39 6.26
C GLN A 146 -10.05 8.03 5.93
N ARG A 147 -10.05 9.19 5.24
CA ARG A 147 -8.83 9.92 4.93
C ARG A 147 -8.30 10.65 6.15
N LEU A 148 -6.99 10.61 6.35
CA LEU A 148 -6.32 11.40 7.39
C LEU A 148 -6.22 12.87 6.93
N PRO A 149 -6.62 13.84 7.76
CA PRO A 149 -6.68 15.24 7.37
C PRO A 149 -5.29 15.84 7.07
N ASP A 150 -4.24 15.36 7.75
CA ASP A 150 -2.87 15.80 7.59
C ASP A 150 -2.10 15.07 6.47
N SER A 151 -2.80 14.25 5.69
CA SER A 151 -2.28 13.60 4.49
C SER A 151 -2.54 14.38 3.20
N VAL A 152 -3.25 15.50 3.28
CA VAL A 152 -3.47 16.41 2.16
C VAL A 152 -2.33 17.44 2.13
N GLY A 153 -1.80 17.73 0.94
CA GLY A 153 -0.68 18.68 0.80
C GLY A 153 0.30 18.25 -0.27
N ALA A 154 1.59 18.18 0.07
CA ALA A 154 2.61 17.71 -0.84
C ALA A 154 2.40 16.24 -1.21
N TYR A 155 2.44 15.93 -2.52
CA TYR A 155 2.42 14.56 -3.03
C TYR A 155 3.69 14.28 -3.79
N ARG A 156 4.43 13.26 -3.38
CA ARG A 156 5.71 12.89 -3.99
C ARG A 156 5.80 11.38 -4.14
N CYS A 157 6.39 10.94 -5.25
CA CYS A 157 6.82 9.56 -5.44
C CYS A 157 8.21 9.56 -6.06
N LEU A 158 9.14 8.88 -5.42
CA LEU A 158 10.52 8.76 -5.83
C LEU A 158 10.87 7.30 -6.07
N ALA A 159 11.66 7.04 -7.11
CA ALA A 159 12.23 5.73 -7.39
C ALA A 159 13.67 5.67 -6.90
N GLY A 160 14.02 4.63 -6.15
CA GLY A 160 15.40 4.33 -5.79
C GLY A 160 16.21 3.96 -7.02
N LEU A 161 17.50 4.26 -6.97
CA LEU A 161 18.43 3.94 -8.05
C LEU A 161 19.51 2.98 -7.55
N ASP A 162 19.91 2.06 -8.42
CA ASP A 162 21.07 1.21 -8.21
C ASP A 162 22.38 1.94 -8.57
N ALA A 163 23.51 1.27 -8.43
CA ALA A 163 24.84 1.83 -8.75
C ALA A 163 25.01 2.20 -10.22
N ALA A 164 24.19 1.66 -11.12
CA ALA A 164 24.18 1.99 -12.56
C ALA A 164 23.18 3.11 -12.91
N GLY A 165 22.49 3.68 -11.89
CA GLY A 165 21.47 4.71 -12.07
C GLY A 165 20.14 4.17 -12.62
N GLN A 166 19.92 2.85 -12.57
CA GLN A 166 18.67 2.23 -12.97
C GLN A 166 17.70 2.14 -11.79
N ASP A 167 16.41 2.13 -12.10
CA ASP A 167 15.34 1.94 -11.10
C ASP A 167 15.49 0.55 -10.44
N ASP A 168 15.74 0.53 -9.14
CA ASP A 168 15.95 -0.69 -8.36
C ASP A 168 14.66 -1.24 -7.72
N GLY A 169 13.52 -0.64 -8.04
CA GLY A 169 12.21 -1.04 -7.54
C GLY A 169 11.83 -0.42 -6.19
N ARG A 170 12.75 0.25 -5.48
CA ARG A 170 12.38 0.97 -4.25
C ARG A 170 11.50 2.18 -4.58
N ARG A 171 10.57 2.47 -3.68
CA ARG A 171 9.70 3.67 -3.75
C ARG A 171 9.67 4.37 -2.41
N LEU A 172 9.85 5.67 -2.45
CA LEU A 172 9.56 6.54 -1.31
C LEU A 172 8.42 7.46 -1.70
N MET A 173 7.32 7.37 -0.99
CA MET A 173 6.10 8.11 -1.28
C MET A 173 5.75 9.02 -0.11
N GLN A 174 5.27 10.22 -0.43
CA GLN A 174 4.79 11.20 0.56
C GLN A 174 3.38 11.66 0.19
N ALA A 175 2.53 11.78 1.22
CA ALA A 175 1.25 12.47 1.16
C ALA A 175 1.08 13.30 2.43
N GLY A 176 1.17 14.63 2.29
CA GLY A 176 1.22 15.54 3.43
C GLY A 176 2.32 15.20 4.42
N ALA A 177 1.95 14.97 5.68
CA ALA A 177 2.88 14.60 6.75
C ALA A 177 3.23 13.10 6.79
N HIS A 178 2.73 12.28 5.87
CA HIS A 178 2.92 10.84 5.89
C HIS A 178 3.92 10.39 4.83
N LEU A 179 4.70 9.35 5.19
CA LEU A 179 5.62 8.66 4.29
C LEU A 179 5.29 7.17 4.20
N ALA A 180 5.53 6.60 3.02
CA ALA A 180 5.62 5.17 2.82
C ALA A 180 6.93 4.84 2.10
N LEU A 181 7.71 3.89 2.65
CA LEU A 181 8.89 3.32 2.00
C LEU A 181 8.58 1.89 1.57
N VAL A 182 8.87 1.60 0.32
CA VAL A 182 8.70 0.27 -0.27
C VAL A 182 10.03 -0.23 -0.79
N ARG A 183 10.37 -1.45 -0.42
CA ARG A 183 11.51 -2.21 -0.96
C ARG A 183 11.05 -3.63 -1.23
N GLY A 184 11.04 -4.00 -2.50
CA GLY A 184 10.68 -5.36 -2.91
C GLY A 184 11.63 -6.41 -2.35
N ARG A 185 11.16 -7.64 -2.29
CA ARG A 185 11.96 -8.82 -1.92
C ARG A 185 13.04 -9.03 -2.97
N GLN A 186 14.24 -9.41 -2.51
CA GLN A 186 15.37 -9.73 -3.40
C GLN A 186 15.24 -11.12 -4.02
N ARG A 187 14.56 -12.04 -3.32
CA ARG A 187 14.39 -13.41 -3.77
C ARG A 187 13.15 -13.51 -4.68
N PRO A 188 13.28 -13.99 -5.93
CA PRO A 188 12.13 -14.26 -6.78
C PRO A 188 11.32 -15.44 -6.23
N TRP A 189 10.00 -15.43 -6.49
CA TRP A 189 9.13 -16.53 -6.10
C TRP A 189 9.61 -17.88 -6.66
N PRO A 190 9.36 -19.00 -5.93
CA PRO A 190 9.70 -20.33 -6.41
C PRO A 190 9.09 -20.62 -7.78
N ARG A 191 9.81 -21.40 -8.59
CA ARG A 191 9.25 -21.86 -9.88
C ARG A 191 8.02 -22.74 -9.63
N GLY A 192 6.99 -22.55 -10.46
CA GLY A 192 5.74 -23.33 -10.38
C GLY A 192 4.71 -22.78 -9.42
N MET A 193 4.94 -21.65 -8.76
CA MET A 193 3.89 -20.96 -8.00
C MET A 193 2.72 -20.59 -8.91
N ARG A 194 1.52 -20.75 -8.37
CA ARG A 194 0.25 -20.45 -9.05
C ARG A 194 -0.39 -19.20 -8.45
N PRO A 195 -1.19 -18.47 -9.23
CA PRO A 195 -1.99 -17.39 -8.69
C PRO A 195 -2.87 -17.86 -7.53
N GLY A 196 -2.77 -17.17 -6.39
CA GLY A 196 -3.49 -17.50 -5.17
C GLY A 196 -2.82 -18.51 -4.23
N ASP A 197 -1.57 -18.92 -4.52
CA ASP A 197 -0.77 -19.67 -3.55
C ASP A 197 -0.49 -18.81 -2.31
N SER A 198 -0.43 -19.46 -1.15
CA SER A 198 -0.25 -18.77 0.13
C SER A 198 1.22 -18.55 0.47
N LEU A 199 1.57 -17.35 0.97
CA LEU A 199 2.90 -17.11 1.53
C LEU A 199 3.18 -18.04 2.72
N LEU A 200 2.19 -18.34 3.55
CA LEU A 200 2.33 -19.28 4.66
C LEU A 200 2.76 -20.66 4.16
N ASP A 201 2.15 -21.17 3.09
CA ASP A 201 2.55 -22.46 2.51
C ASP A 201 3.98 -22.44 1.99
N VAL A 202 4.44 -21.32 1.41
CA VAL A 202 5.83 -21.16 1.01
C VAL A 202 6.77 -21.23 2.21
N LEU A 203 6.44 -20.57 3.32
CA LEU A 203 7.25 -20.59 4.56
C LEU A 203 7.29 -21.99 5.17
N LEU A 204 6.16 -22.69 5.19
CA LEU A 204 6.09 -24.04 5.76
C LEU A 204 6.85 -25.07 4.91
N ASN A 205 6.85 -24.91 3.59
CA ASN A 205 7.54 -25.82 2.67
C ASN A 205 9.06 -25.52 2.54
N GLN A 206 9.50 -24.31 2.89
CA GLN A 206 10.90 -23.87 2.81
C GLN A 206 11.28 -23.06 4.05
N PRO A 207 11.22 -23.64 5.25
CA PRO A 207 11.43 -22.90 6.50
C PRO A 207 12.85 -22.32 6.61
N GLU A 208 13.86 -22.96 6.01
CA GLU A 208 15.24 -22.48 5.96
C GLU A 208 15.39 -21.17 5.15
N ALA A 209 14.44 -20.89 4.30
CA ALA A 209 14.41 -19.66 3.47
C ALA A 209 13.38 -18.63 3.96
N ALA A 210 12.73 -18.87 5.10
CA ALA A 210 11.64 -18.02 5.61
C ALA A 210 12.02 -16.54 5.69
N LEU A 211 13.22 -16.22 6.19
CA LEU A 211 13.71 -14.84 6.29
C LEU A 211 13.76 -14.16 4.92
N ALA A 212 14.24 -14.86 3.89
CA ALA A 212 14.33 -14.33 2.54
C ALA A 212 12.93 -14.13 1.88
N TRP A 213 11.94 -14.95 2.26
CA TRP A 213 10.56 -14.79 1.78
C TRP A 213 9.85 -13.62 2.46
N LEU A 214 10.16 -13.36 3.72
CA LEU A 214 9.60 -12.27 4.52
C LEU A 214 10.33 -10.93 4.29
N ASP A 215 11.54 -10.94 3.67
CA ASP A 215 12.33 -9.73 3.42
C ASP A 215 11.73 -8.88 2.27
N HIS A 216 10.58 -8.30 2.56
CA HIS A 216 9.87 -7.35 1.73
C HIS A 216 9.39 -6.21 2.62
N GLU A 217 9.84 -5.00 2.36
CA GLU A 217 9.53 -3.84 3.20
C GLU A 217 8.42 -2.99 2.59
N VAL A 218 7.36 -2.80 3.36
CA VAL A 218 6.43 -1.67 3.22
C VAL A 218 6.30 -1.06 4.60
N SER A 219 6.87 0.13 4.76
CA SER A 219 6.91 0.87 6.03
C SER A 219 6.08 2.12 5.89
N PHE A 220 5.10 2.30 6.77
CA PHE A 220 4.30 3.51 6.88
C PHE A 220 4.68 4.27 8.12
N GLY A 221 4.73 5.60 8.00
CA GLY A 221 5.04 6.44 9.14
C GLY A 221 4.75 7.91 8.88
N ARG A 222 5.17 8.72 9.83
CA ARG A 222 4.87 10.15 9.86
C ARG A 222 6.15 10.98 9.98
N LEU A 223 6.14 12.11 9.30
CA LEU A 223 7.13 13.17 9.45
C LEU A 223 6.66 14.19 10.50
N ASP A 224 7.53 14.49 11.44
CA ASP A 224 7.45 15.67 12.31
C ASP A 224 8.65 16.55 12.01
N GLY A 225 8.42 17.63 11.24
CA GLY A 225 9.49 18.35 10.57
C GLY A 225 10.28 17.44 9.63
N THR A 226 11.55 17.18 9.94
CA THR A 226 12.40 16.23 9.21
C THR A 226 12.54 14.88 9.90
N GLN A 227 11.95 14.70 11.08
CA GLN A 227 12.05 13.45 11.83
C GLN A 227 11.01 12.44 11.36
N TRP A 228 11.46 11.31 10.82
CA TRP A 228 10.60 10.22 10.42
C TRP A 228 10.44 9.19 11.53
N ARG A 229 9.20 8.84 11.77
CA ARG A 229 8.82 7.75 12.68
C ARG A 229 7.96 6.74 11.93
N VAL A 230 8.43 5.51 11.83
CA VAL A 230 7.65 4.40 11.27
C VAL A 230 6.62 3.93 12.30
N GLU A 231 5.35 3.96 11.93
CA GLU A 231 4.24 3.50 12.77
C GLU A 231 4.05 1.98 12.65
N ARG A 232 4.10 1.48 11.39
CA ARG A 232 4.01 0.05 11.08
C ARG A 232 4.85 -0.29 9.86
N SER A 233 5.37 -1.52 9.88
CA SER A 233 6.13 -2.09 8.78
C SER A 233 5.86 -3.59 8.65
N THR A 234 5.96 -4.12 7.42
CA THR A 234 6.06 -5.57 7.20
C THR A 234 7.28 -6.16 7.90
N LEU A 235 8.28 -5.33 8.19
CA LEU A 235 9.50 -5.68 8.92
C LEU A 235 9.46 -5.00 10.30
N PRO A 236 9.09 -5.69 11.40
CA PRO A 236 8.93 -5.10 12.72
C PRO A 236 10.17 -4.36 13.25
N GLN A 237 11.38 -4.76 12.83
CA GLN A 237 12.62 -4.08 13.18
C GLN A 237 12.73 -2.65 12.60
N ARG A 238 11.87 -2.31 11.65
CA ARG A 238 11.80 -0.96 11.06
C ARG A 238 10.91 -0.01 11.83
N GLU A 239 10.05 -0.51 12.71
CA GLU A 239 9.12 0.31 13.49
C GLU A 239 9.83 1.18 14.54
N GLY A 240 9.32 2.39 14.75
CA GLY A 240 9.87 3.35 15.69
C GLY A 240 10.56 4.56 15.01
N PRO A 241 11.31 5.35 15.78
CA PRO A 241 12.06 6.50 15.25
C PRO A 241 13.13 6.05 14.25
N ARG A 242 13.20 6.71 13.09
CA ARG A 242 14.17 6.43 12.01
C ARG A 242 15.19 7.55 11.82
N GLY A 243 15.04 8.67 12.53
CA GLY A 243 15.88 9.83 12.40
C GLY A 243 15.44 10.77 11.28
N GLU A 244 16.39 11.48 10.70
CA GLU A 244 16.11 12.50 9.70
C GLU A 244 15.70 11.88 8.36
N CYS A 245 14.64 12.43 7.76
CA CYS A 245 14.25 12.20 6.38
C CYS A 245 14.06 13.54 5.70
N THR A 246 14.92 13.84 4.72
CA THR A 246 14.82 15.06 3.91
C THR A 246 14.76 14.72 2.43
N LEU A 247 13.98 15.49 1.70
CA LEU A 247 13.78 15.34 0.27
C LEU A 247 14.10 16.69 -0.39
N ARG A 248 15.14 16.75 -1.21
CA ARG A 248 15.54 17.95 -1.95
C ARG A 248 15.51 17.65 -3.44
N ARG A 249 14.58 18.27 -4.15
CA ARG A 249 14.44 18.09 -5.60
C ARG A 249 15.51 18.90 -6.35
N ASP A 250 16.08 18.27 -7.38
CA ASP A 250 16.91 18.90 -8.40
C ASP A 250 16.51 18.35 -9.78
N GLY A 251 15.68 19.10 -10.50
CA GLY A 251 15.12 18.67 -11.79
C GLY A 251 14.31 17.38 -11.68
N ASP A 252 14.73 16.33 -12.41
CA ASP A 252 14.12 15.00 -12.42
C ASP A 252 14.73 14.05 -11.37
N ALA A 253 15.64 14.57 -10.55
CA ALA A 253 16.23 13.84 -9.43
C ALA A 253 15.85 14.48 -8.08
N ALA A 254 16.06 13.73 -7.01
CA ALA A 254 15.95 14.21 -5.66
C ALA A 254 17.07 13.61 -4.79
N GLU A 255 17.72 14.44 -4.01
CA GLU A 255 18.58 14.00 -2.92
C GLU A 255 17.67 13.61 -1.73
N VAL A 256 17.82 12.38 -1.28
CA VAL A 256 17.07 11.84 -0.15
C VAL A 256 18.04 11.47 0.96
N THR A 257 17.87 12.07 2.13
CA THR A 257 18.51 11.58 3.36
C THR A 257 17.50 10.71 4.10
N LEU A 258 17.89 9.48 4.39
CA LEU A 258 17.08 8.50 5.07
C LEU A 258 17.99 7.57 5.89
N ASP A 259 17.64 7.27 7.15
CA ASP A 259 18.43 6.42 8.03
C ASP A 259 19.91 6.87 8.16
N GLY A 260 20.15 8.19 8.10
CA GLY A 260 21.49 8.79 8.16
C GLY A 260 22.32 8.65 6.88
N GLN A 261 21.73 8.15 5.80
CA GLN A 261 22.39 8.01 4.49
C GLN A 261 21.71 8.92 3.47
N THR A 262 22.55 9.62 2.69
CA THR A 262 22.08 10.45 1.58
C THR A 262 22.34 9.73 0.27
N SER A 263 21.31 9.67 -0.58
CA SER A 263 21.36 9.01 -1.90
C SER A 263 20.51 9.75 -2.92
N LEU A 264 20.83 9.54 -4.20
CA LEU A 264 20.09 10.12 -5.31
C LEU A 264 18.94 9.21 -5.70
N TRP A 265 17.76 9.79 -5.92
CA TRP A 265 16.53 9.14 -6.35
C TRP A 265 15.99 9.82 -7.60
N ARG A 266 15.26 9.09 -8.42
CA ARG A 266 14.53 9.66 -9.56
C ARG A 266 13.17 10.16 -9.12
N VAL A 267 12.79 11.35 -9.55
CA VAL A 267 11.45 11.91 -9.32
C VAL A 267 10.46 11.28 -10.30
N LEU A 268 9.45 10.58 -9.77
CA LEU A 268 8.31 10.08 -10.52
C LEU A 268 7.12 11.03 -10.45
N GLU A 269 6.88 11.59 -9.26
CA GLU A 269 5.86 12.59 -8.98
C GLU A 269 6.39 13.59 -7.95
N TRP A 270 6.05 14.86 -8.17
CA TRP A 270 6.38 15.92 -7.21
C TRP A 270 5.41 17.08 -7.32
N THR A 271 4.60 17.26 -6.30
CA THR A 271 3.64 18.37 -6.15
C THR A 271 3.83 18.96 -4.77
N ASP A 272 4.15 20.25 -4.69
CA ASP A 272 4.40 20.94 -3.42
C ASP A 272 3.14 21.52 -2.79
N ASP A 273 2.12 21.82 -3.60
CA ASP A 273 0.82 22.33 -3.14
C ASP A 273 -0.32 21.38 -3.50
N ALA A 274 -1.07 20.97 -2.49
CA ALA A 274 -2.46 20.60 -2.73
C ALA A 274 -3.20 21.93 -2.90
N GLY A 275 -3.56 22.26 -4.11
CA GLY A 275 -4.56 23.31 -4.35
C GLY A 275 -5.78 23.07 -3.44
N PRO A 276 -6.60 24.08 -3.16
CA PRO A 276 -7.77 23.94 -2.29
C PRO A 276 -8.54 22.68 -2.69
N CYS A 277 -8.91 21.88 -1.71
CA CYS A 277 -9.74 20.69 -1.92
C CYS A 277 -10.93 21.12 -2.81
N PRO A 278 -11.13 20.53 -4.01
CA PRO A 278 -12.25 20.91 -4.84
C PRO A 278 -13.54 20.75 -4.04
N PRO A 279 -14.54 21.59 -4.26
CA PRO A 279 -15.83 21.48 -3.59
C PRO A 279 -16.34 20.05 -3.78
N SER A 280 -16.79 19.44 -2.69
CA SER A 280 -17.33 18.09 -2.64
C SER A 280 -18.24 17.80 -3.82
N ARG A 281 -17.88 16.81 -4.62
CA ARG A 281 -18.73 16.28 -5.70
C ARG A 281 -20.04 15.81 -5.05
N PRO A 282 -21.20 16.20 -5.57
CA PRO A 282 -22.46 15.69 -5.03
C PRO A 282 -22.46 14.16 -5.11
N PRO A 283 -23.01 13.46 -4.11
CA PRO A 283 -23.10 12.02 -4.12
C PRO A 283 -23.77 11.55 -5.41
N SER A 284 -23.16 10.59 -6.09
CA SER A 284 -23.75 9.98 -7.29
C SER A 284 -25.06 9.34 -6.86
N ALA A 285 -26.18 9.85 -7.34
CA ALA A 285 -27.49 9.28 -7.03
C ALA A 285 -27.51 7.82 -7.54
N PRO A 286 -27.96 6.85 -6.72
CA PRO A 286 -28.14 5.49 -7.20
C PRO A 286 -29.17 5.51 -8.33
N SER A 287 -28.79 4.97 -9.49
CA SER A 287 -29.70 4.77 -10.60
C SER A 287 -30.82 3.83 -10.10
N ALA A 288 -32.06 4.28 -10.21
CA ALA A 288 -33.21 3.46 -9.88
C ALA A 288 -33.20 2.19 -10.78
N PRO A 289 -33.51 1.01 -10.23
CA PRO A 289 -33.60 -0.20 -11.04
C PRO A 289 -34.69 0.01 -12.09
N SER A 290 -34.35 -0.24 -13.36
CA SER A 290 -35.30 -0.28 -14.46
C SER A 290 -36.31 -1.38 -14.20
N ALA A 291 -37.59 -1.04 -14.19
CA ALA A 291 -38.72 -1.95 -14.06
C ALA A 291 -38.84 -2.88 -15.26
#